data_830a7d283089ac65418902488b61411d
#
_entry.id   830a7d283089ac65418902488b61411d
#
_cell.length_a   1.000
_cell.length_b   1.000
_cell.length_c   1.000
_cell.angle_alpha   90.00
_cell.angle_beta   90.00
_cell.angle_gamma   90.00
#
_symmetry.space_group_name_H-M   'P 1'
#
loop_
_entity.id
_entity.type
_entity.pdbx_description
1 polymer ?
#
loop_
_entity_poly.entity_id
_entity_poly.type
_entity_poly.pdbx_seq_one_letter_code
_entity_poly.pdbx_strand_id
1 'polypeptide(L)'
;MEYLKSKIRDVVDFPQKGIIFRDLTTLFKDPRGLHIIGWDLSQLYRDKGITKVVGIESRGFIGGSILAFELGAGFVPVRKPGKLPADTIQASYDKEYGKDVIEIHRDAITEDDIVVLHDD
;
A
#
# COMPACT_ATOMS: atom_id res chain seq x y z
N MET A 1 -15.51 9.42 -6.94
CA MET A 1 -14.95 8.28 -7.72
C MET A 1 -14.55 8.69 -9.14
N GLU A 2 -15.42 9.36 -9.87
CA GLU A 2 -15.09 9.81 -11.23
C GLU A 2 -13.92 10.78 -11.26
N TYR A 3 -13.84 11.68 -10.28
CA TYR A 3 -12.69 12.59 -10.19
C TYR A 3 -11.39 11.83 -10.06
N LEU A 4 -11.34 10.82 -9.19
CA LEU A 4 -10.11 10.03 -8.99
C LEU A 4 -9.73 9.29 -10.27
N LYS A 5 -10.70 8.69 -10.94
CA LYS A 5 -10.45 7.99 -12.20
C LYS A 5 -9.88 8.93 -13.27
N SER A 6 -10.35 10.18 -13.31
CA SER A 6 -9.90 11.16 -14.29
C SER A 6 -8.42 11.53 -14.12
N LYS A 7 -7.86 11.27 -12.94
CA LYS A 7 -6.45 11.57 -12.63
C LYS A 7 -5.51 10.41 -12.87
N ILE A 8 -6.03 9.22 -13.15
CA ILE A 8 -5.21 8.05 -13.44
C ILE A 8 -4.82 8.09 -14.93
N ARG A 9 -3.53 7.87 -15.20
CA ARG A 9 -3.01 7.89 -16.57
C ARG A 9 -2.80 6.48 -17.08
N ASP A 10 -3.23 6.23 -18.30
CA ASP A 10 -2.94 4.99 -19.00
C ASP A 10 -1.65 5.13 -19.79
N VAL A 11 -0.74 4.19 -19.58
CA VAL A 11 0.51 4.12 -20.35
C VAL A 11 0.46 2.85 -21.17
N VAL A 12 0.32 3.04 -22.49
CA VAL A 12 0.22 1.93 -23.44
C VAL A 12 1.59 1.31 -23.64
N ASP A 13 1.62 -0.03 -23.73
CA ASP A 13 2.84 -0.80 -23.97
C ASP A 13 3.92 -0.58 -22.88
N PHE A 14 3.50 -0.60 -21.63
CA PHE A 14 4.40 -0.51 -20.48
C PHE A 14 4.04 -1.58 -19.44
N PRO A 15 5.00 -2.29 -18.85
CA PRO A 15 6.45 -2.24 -19.10
C PRO A 15 6.85 -2.93 -20.42
N GLN A 16 5.90 -3.56 -21.08
CA GLN A 16 6.15 -4.22 -22.36
C GLN A 16 4.92 -4.15 -23.25
N LYS A 17 5.12 -4.44 -24.53
CA LYS A 17 4.08 -4.37 -25.55
C LYS A 17 2.87 -5.24 -25.16
N GLY A 18 1.68 -4.70 -25.37
CA GLY A 18 0.42 -5.39 -25.11
C GLY A 18 -0.15 -5.14 -23.72
N ILE A 19 0.60 -4.46 -22.84
CA ILE A 19 0.15 -4.13 -21.50
C ILE A 19 -0.20 -2.66 -21.42
N ILE A 20 -1.38 -2.36 -20.87
CA ILE A 20 -1.78 -0.99 -20.53
C ILE A 20 -1.56 -0.83 -19.03
N PHE A 21 -0.57 -0.01 -18.65
CA PHE A 21 -0.23 0.25 -17.28
C PHE A 21 -1.08 1.40 -16.74
N ARG A 22 -1.71 1.19 -15.60
CA ARG A 22 -2.48 2.23 -14.90
C ARG A 22 -1.55 2.98 -13.97
N ASP A 23 -1.17 4.19 -14.35
CA ASP A 23 -0.24 4.99 -13.58
C ASP A 23 -0.99 5.85 -12.57
N LEU A 24 -0.78 5.55 -11.29
CA LEU A 24 -1.40 6.28 -10.19
C LEU A 24 -0.59 7.51 -9.75
N THR A 25 0.62 7.68 -10.27
CA THR A 25 1.45 8.82 -9.84
C THR A 25 0.82 10.16 -10.20
N THR A 26 0.07 10.22 -11.29
CA THR A 26 -0.67 11.41 -11.68
C THR A 26 -1.83 11.72 -10.73
N LEU A 27 -2.39 10.70 -10.11
CA LEU A 27 -3.40 10.87 -9.06
C LEU A 27 -2.75 11.33 -7.76
N PHE A 28 -1.63 10.69 -7.36
CA PHE A 28 -0.95 11.02 -6.10
C PHE A 28 -0.39 12.44 -6.09
N LYS A 29 0.05 12.97 -7.25
CA LYS A 29 0.56 14.34 -7.33
C LYS A 29 -0.54 15.39 -7.30
N ASP A 30 -1.79 14.99 -7.45
CA ASP A 30 -2.92 15.92 -7.41
C ASP A 30 -3.36 16.11 -5.96
N PRO A 31 -3.24 17.33 -5.40
CA PRO A 31 -3.54 17.54 -3.99
C PRO A 31 -4.96 17.14 -3.60
N ARG A 32 -5.93 17.43 -4.45
CA ARG A 32 -7.32 17.06 -4.19
C ARG A 32 -7.50 15.55 -4.25
N GLY A 33 -6.88 14.89 -5.22
CA GLY A 33 -6.95 13.43 -5.37
C GLY A 33 -6.35 12.73 -4.16
N LEU A 34 -5.18 13.16 -3.73
CA LEU A 34 -4.52 12.59 -2.58
C LEU A 34 -5.35 12.76 -1.30
N HIS A 35 -5.94 13.93 -1.13
CA HIS A 35 -6.81 14.21 0.03
C HIS A 35 -8.06 13.31 0.01
N ILE A 36 -8.70 13.13 -1.14
CA ILE A 36 -9.87 12.28 -1.28
C ILE A 36 -9.53 10.83 -0.93
N ILE A 37 -8.39 10.31 -1.41
CA ILE A 37 -7.94 8.96 -1.09
C ILE A 37 -7.83 8.79 0.43
N GLY A 38 -7.12 9.70 1.08
CA GLY A 38 -6.94 9.63 2.53
C GLY A 38 -8.27 9.66 3.28
N TRP A 39 -9.15 10.56 2.90
CA TRP A 39 -10.46 10.68 3.52
C TRP A 39 -11.29 9.41 3.32
N ASP A 40 -11.45 8.98 2.08
CA ASP A 40 -12.30 7.84 1.76
C ASP A 40 -11.81 6.55 2.43
N LEU A 41 -10.50 6.29 2.39
CA LEU A 41 -9.94 5.13 3.05
C LEU A 41 -10.16 5.19 4.56
N SER A 42 -9.94 6.35 5.17
CA SER A 42 -10.10 6.49 6.62
C SER A 42 -11.54 6.25 7.07
N GLN A 43 -12.53 6.64 6.25
CA GLN A 43 -13.93 6.42 6.58
C GLN A 43 -14.29 4.94 6.68
N LEU A 44 -13.63 4.08 5.90
CA LEU A 44 -13.87 2.64 5.92
C LEU A 44 -13.47 2.00 7.27
N TYR A 45 -12.49 2.59 7.94
CA TYR A 45 -11.86 1.96 9.12
C TYR A 45 -11.94 2.80 10.40
N ARG A 46 -12.58 3.95 10.36
CA ARG A 46 -12.53 4.95 11.45
C ARG A 46 -12.90 4.39 12.83
N ASP A 47 -13.90 3.55 12.91
CA ASP A 47 -14.41 3.05 14.18
C ASP A 47 -14.03 1.59 14.45
N LYS A 48 -12.97 1.11 13.84
CA LYS A 48 -12.57 -0.29 13.94
C LYS A 48 -11.37 -0.54 14.89
N GLY A 49 -10.88 0.52 15.53
CA GLY A 49 -9.79 0.38 16.49
C GLY A 49 -8.47 -0.03 15.86
N ILE A 50 -8.20 0.38 14.62
CA ILE A 50 -6.98 0.01 13.91
C ILE A 50 -5.76 0.60 14.62
N THR A 51 -4.77 -0.25 14.89
CA THR A 51 -3.52 0.16 15.55
C THR A 51 -2.35 0.22 14.57
N LYS A 52 -2.36 -0.59 13.53
CA LYS A 52 -1.30 -0.61 12.51
C LYS A 52 -1.89 -0.74 11.13
N VAL A 53 -1.30 0.00 10.20
CA VAL A 53 -1.54 -0.20 8.77
C VAL A 53 -0.27 -0.78 8.17
N VAL A 54 -0.40 -1.92 7.51
CA VAL A 54 0.71 -2.59 6.84
C VAL A 54 0.61 -2.27 5.36
N GLY A 55 1.65 -1.66 4.82
CA GLY A 55 1.71 -1.29 3.40
C GLY A 55 2.76 -2.07 2.66
N ILE A 56 2.43 -2.52 1.46
CA ILE A 56 3.33 -3.35 0.64
C ILE A 56 4.11 -2.48 -0.33
N GLU A 57 5.42 -2.66 -0.35
CA GLU A 57 6.34 -1.93 -1.24
C GLU A 57 5.91 -2.06 -2.69
N SER A 58 5.93 -0.99 -3.45
CA SER A 58 6.24 0.36 -2.96
C SER A 58 5.00 1.26 -3.00
N ARG A 59 4.04 1.00 -3.88
CA ARG A 59 2.86 1.84 -4.06
C ARG A 59 1.93 1.80 -2.86
N GLY A 60 1.91 0.67 -2.14
CA GLY A 60 1.15 0.55 -0.90
C GLY A 60 1.63 1.46 0.22
N PHE A 61 2.85 2.01 0.11
CA PHE A 61 3.39 2.91 1.13
C PHE A 61 2.66 4.25 1.13
N ILE A 62 2.28 4.74 -0.03
CA ILE A 62 1.67 6.08 -0.15
C ILE A 62 0.30 6.09 0.51
N GLY A 63 -0.63 5.29 0.01
CA GLY A 63 -1.97 5.21 0.59
C GLY A 63 -1.95 4.65 2.01
N GLY A 64 -1.07 3.69 2.27
CA GLY A 64 -0.97 3.07 3.59
C GLY A 64 -0.51 4.03 4.67
N SER A 65 0.49 4.86 4.39
CA SER A 65 0.97 5.84 5.38
C SER A 65 -0.05 6.95 5.62
N ILE A 66 -0.75 7.38 4.58
CA ILE A 66 -1.83 8.36 4.72
C ILE A 66 -2.95 7.79 5.60
N LEU A 67 -3.35 6.55 5.32
CA LEU A 67 -4.38 5.88 6.11
C LEU A 67 -3.99 5.75 7.57
N ALA A 68 -2.75 5.32 7.84
CA ALA A 68 -2.25 5.21 9.22
C ALA A 68 -2.32 6.57 9.93
N PHE A 69 -1.85 7.61 9.27
CA PHE A 69 -1.88 8.97 9.83
C PHE A 69 -3.31 9.40 10.17
N GLU A 70 -4.24 9.21 9.23
CA GLU A 70 -5.64 9.60 9.41
C GLU A 70 -6.34 8.83 10.54
N LEU A 71 -5.94 7.57 10.75
CA LEU A 71 -6.54 6.72 11.79
C LEU A 71 -5.84 6.85 13.15
N GLY A 72 -4.73 7.59 13.23
CA GLY A 72 -3.94 7.62 14.46
C GLY A 72 -3.24 6.29 14.73
N ALA A 73 -2.98 5.51 13.70
CA ALA A 73 -2.31 4.20 13.77
C ALA A 73 -0.83 4.31 13.39
N GLY A 74 -0.07 3.27 13.65
CA GLY A 74 1.29 3.16 13.15
C GLY A 74 1.32 2.61 11.73
N PHE A 75 2.43 2.84 11.03
CA PHE A 75 2.65 2.28 9.70
C PHE A 75 3.76 1.23 9.74
N VAL A 76 3.53 0.09 9.10
CA VAL A 76 4.48 -1.02 9.02
C VAL A 76 4.74 -1.33 7.55
N PRO A 77 5.99 -1.22 7.09
CA PRO A 77 6.33 -1.59 5.71
C PRO A 77 6.53 -3.09 5.56
N VAL A 78 5.97 -3.64 4.48
CA VAL A 78 6.31 -4.96 3.96
C VAL A 78 7.16 -4.74 2.72
N ARG A 79 8.32 -5.36 2.66
CA ARG A 79 9.29 -5.09 1.61
C ARG A 79 9.83 -6.37 0.99
N LYS A 80 10.52 -6.21 -0.12
CA LYS A 80 11.24 -7.31 -0.76
C LYS A 80 12.45 -7.72 0.09
N PRO A 81 12.94 -8.96 -0.10
CA PRO A 81 14.05 -9.46 0.72
C PRO A 81 15.26 -8.54 0.74
N GLY A 82 15.86 -8.41 1.91
CA GLY A 82 17.08 -7.65 2.09
C GLY A 82 16.92 -6.15 2.24
N LYS A 83 15.68 -5.64 2.23
CA LYS A 83 15.42 -4.20 2.35
C LYS A 83 15.22 -3.74 3.79
N LEU A 84 14.82 -4.63 4.68
CA LEU A 84 14.57 -4.29 6.09
C LEU A 84 15.81 -4.61 6.93
N PRO A 85 16.23 -3.70 7.83
CA PRO A 85 17.52 -3.82 8.51
C PRO A 85 17.54 -4.76 9.72
N ALA A 86 16.39 -4.98 10.38
CA ALA A 86 16.32 -5.83 11.56
C ALA A 86 15.79 -7.22 11.20
N ASP A 87 15.61 -8.08 12.21
CA ASP A 87 15.11 -9.44 11.98
C ASP A 87 13.75 -9.44 11.31
N THR A 88 13.59 -10.30 10.31
CA THR A 88 12.37 -10.38 9.51
C THR A 88 11.72 -11.74 9.58
N ILE A 89 10.44 -11.76 9.24
CA ILE A 89 9.68 -12.95 8.92
C ILE A 89 9.35 -12.87 7.45
N GLN A 90 9.51 -13.97 6.73
CA GLN A 90 9.25 -14.03 5.30
C GLN A 90 7.97 -14.78 4.99
N ALA A 91 7.33 -14.37 3.92
CA ALA A 91 6.26 -15.14 3.28
C ALA A 91 6.56 -15.20 1.79
N SER A 92 6.31 -16.35 1.19
CA SER A 92 6.42 -16.50 -0.26
C SER A 92 5.04 -16.69 -0.87
N TYR A 93 4.88 -16.25 -2.10
CA TYR A 93 3.65 -16.45 -2.84
C TYR A 93 3.99 -16.76 -4.29
N ASP A 94 3.11 -17.57 -4.91
CA ASP A 94 3.28 -17.93 -6.31
C ASP A 94 2.74 -16.82 -7.21
N LYS A 95 3.47 -16.56 -8.28
CA LYS A 95 3.00 -15.71 -9.35
C LYS A 95 3.14 -16.47 -10.66
N GLU A 96 2.65 -15.91 -11.75
CA GLU A 96 2.59 -16.58 -13.04
C GLU A 96 3.94 -17.18 -13.48
N TYR A 97 5.04 -16.49 -13.18
CA TYR A 97 6.38 -16.90 -13.58
C TYR A 97 7.32 -17.00 -12.38
N GLY A 98 6.99 -17.89 -11.44
CA GLY A 98 7.84 -18.17 -10.30
C GLY A 98 7.23 -17.76 -8.97
N LYS A 99 8.11 -17.54 -7.98
CA LYS A 99 7.70 -17.15 -6.63
C LYS A 99 8.25 -15.78 -6.29
N ASP A 100 7.48 -15.02 -5.54
CA ASP A 100 7.96 -13.82 -4.91
C ASP A 100 8.01 -14.00 -3.40
N VAL A 101 8.89 -13.24 -2.76
CA VAL A 101 9.08 -13.27 -1.31
C VAL A 101 8.93 -11.86 -0.79
N ILE A 102 8.23 -11.73 0.31
CA ILE A 102 8.08 -10.45 1.03
C ILE A 102 8.50 -10.65 2.47
N GLU A 103 8.91 -9.56 3.11
CA GLU A 103 9.40 -9.57 4.47
C GLU A 103 8.72 -8.48 5.29
N ILE A 104 8.51 -8.79 6.57
CA ILE A 104 8.08 -7.83 7.57
C ILE A 104 9.02 -7.97 8.77
N HIS A 105 9.31 -6.89 9.49
CA HIS A 105 10.07 -6.98 10.72
C HIS A 105 9.35 -7.89 11.71
N ARG A 106 10.12 -8.76 12.38
CA ARG A 106 9.57 -9.71 13.35
C ARG A 106 8.85 -9.04 14.51
N ASP A 107 9.30 -7.86 14.90
CA ASP A 107 8.77 -7.10 16.03
C ASP A 107 7.73 -6.05 15.65
N ALA A 108 7.31 -6.02 14.36
CA ALA A 108 6.45 -4.94 13.87
C ALA A 108 5.02 -5.01 14.40
N ILE A 109 4.51 -6.21 14.63
CA ILE A 109 3.11 -6.45 15.00
C ILE A 109 3.07 -7.39 16.19
N THR A 110 2.19 -7.10 17.13
CA THR A 110 1.94 -7.95 18.30
C THR A 110 0.51 -8.49 18.23
N GLU A 111 0.20 -9.46 19.12
CA GLU A 111 -1.12 -10.05 19.15
C GLU A 111 -2.22 -9.06 19.59
N ASP A 112 -1.84 -7.95 20.20
CA ASP A 112 -2.79 -6.91 20.61
C ASP A 112 -3.14 -5.94 19.47
N ASP A 113 -2.43 -6.02 18.36
CA ASP A 113 -2.66 -5.12 17.24
C ASP A 113 -3.89 -5.51 16.41
N ILE A 114 -4.58 -4.50 15.91
CA ILE A 114 -5.64 -4.63 14.92
C ILE A 114 -5.10 -4.00 13.64
N VAL A 115 -5.01 -4.80 12.59
CA VAL A 115 -4.20 -4.47 11.42
C VAL A 115 -5.06 -4.33 10.17
N VAL A 116 -4.75 -3.31 9.38
CA VAL A 116 -5.22 -3.21 7.98
C VAL A 116 -4.03 -3.48 7.08
N LEU A 117 -4.21 -4.37 6.13
CA LEU A 117 -3.23 -4.63 5.08
C LEU A 117 -3.64 -3.83 3.83
N HIS A 118 -2.72 -3.02 3.33
CA HIS A 118 -2.99 -2.13 2.20
C HIS A 118 -1.99 -2.32 1.07
N ASP A 119 -2.54 -2.42 -0.15
CA ASP A 119 -1.79 -2.33 -1.40
C ASP A 119 -2.72 -1.72 -2.45
N ASP A 120 -2.17 -1.37 -3.61
CA ASP A 120 -2.96 -0.80 -4.70
C ASP A 120 -3.45 -1.83 -5.72
#